data_8cfd801bca53fc49fec7757d8a70404a
#
_entry.id   8cfd801bca53fc49fec7757d8a70404a
#
_cell.length_a   1.000
_cell.length_b   1.000
_cell.length_c   1.000
_cell.angle_alpha   90.00
_cell.angle_beta   90.00
_cell.angle_gamma   90.00
#
_symmetry.space_group_name_H-M   'P 1'
#
loop_
_entity.id
_entity.type
_entity.pdbx_description
1 polymer ?
#
loop_
_entity_poly.entity_id
_entity_poly.type
_entity_poly.pdbx_seq_one_letter_code
_entity_poly.pdbx_strand_id
1 'polypeptide(L)'
;MSISRARLDRFISEKCQINRKKVRLLLAQKRVSVDGVIASDIAQTIDKFSVIKFDDEIIQANRALYIMLHKPIGVVCATKDDKHKTVIDLLGLKLTLAEKKSLHIVGRLDLNTSGLVLLTNDSRWSEQLTSPISKVAKRYLVTLKKPLHPDYINAFAKGMYFAYEDITTRPVTLDILSEYCAEVILTEGRYHQIKRMFGRFDNPVIALHRISIGSYLLHENLPVGESEFINIDDKIE
;
A
#
# COMPACT_ATOMS: atom_id res chain seq x y z
N MET A 1 2.59 18.34 -0.98
CA MET A 1 1.87 17.89 -2.20
C MET A 1 2.86 17.08 -3.04
N SER A 2 2.66 15.78 -3.18
CA SER A 2 3.50 14.94 -4.05
C SER A 2 3.05 15.18 -5.48
N ILE A 3 3.86 15.82 -6.30
CA ILE A 3 3.59 16.03 -7.73
C ILE A 3 3.69 14.65 -8.39
N SER A 4 2.56 14.01 -8.66
CA SER A 4 2.56 12.70 -9.32
C SER A 4 3.06 12.77 -10.76
N ARG A 5 2.89 13.89 -11.44
CA ARG A 5 3.45 14.22 -12.76
C ARG A 5 3.66 15.70 -12.88
N ALA A 6 4.77 16.12 -13.50
CA ALA A 6 5.09 17.51 -13.78
C ALA A 6 5.61 17.67 -15.22
N ARG A 7 5.55 18.88 -15.76
CA ARG A 7 6.24 19.20 -16.99
C ARG A 7 7.71 19.47 -16.68
N LEU A 8 8.59 18.99 -17.54
CA LEU A 8 10.04 19.12 -17.39
C LEU A 8 10.48 20.59 -17.28
N ASP A 9 9.89 21.48 -18.10
CA ASP A 9 10.24 22.93 -18.07
C ASP A 9 9.93 23.57 -16.72
N ARG A 10 8.79 23.19 -16.11
CA ARG A 10 8.40 23.71 -14.81
C ARG A 10 9.32 23.17 -13.71
N PHE A 11 9.60 21.88 -13.72
CA PHE A 11 10.45 21.22 -12.73
C PHE A 11 11.86 21.85 -12.72
N ILE A 12 12.51 21.98 -13.91
CA ILE A 12 13.85 22.56 -14.00
C ILE A 12 13.84 24.01 -13.54
N SER A 13 12.83 24.78 -13.97
CA SER A 13 12.68 26.18 -13.57
C SER A 13 12.64 26.35 -12.05
N GLU A 14 11.81 25.53 -11.38
CA GLU A 14 11.63 25.56 -9.93
C GLU A 14 12.85 25.02 -9.19
N LYS A 15 13.39 23.89 -9.63
CA LYS A 15 14.49 23.19 -8.96
C LYS A 15 15.82 23.93 -9.06
N CYS A 16 16.12 24.49 -10.25
CA CYS A 16 17.38 25.18 -10.54
C CYS A 16 17.25 26.71 -10.42
N GLN A 17 16.06 27.24 -10.08
CA GLN A 17 15.77 28.68 -10.01
C GLN A 17 16.10 29.45 -11.32
N ILE A 18 15.78 28.79 -12.45
CA ILE A 18 16.04 29.30 -13.77
C ILE A 18 14.72 29.76 -14.42
N ASN A 19 14.71 30.89 -15.11
CA ASN A 19 13.53 31.32 -15.83
C ASN A 19 13.11 30.29 -16.90
N ARG A 20 11.81 29.96 -16.95
CA ARG A 20 11.26 28.96 -17.90
C ARG A 20 11.64 29.22 -19.37
N LYS A 21 11.77 30.49 -19.79
CA LYS A 21 12.22 30.81 -21.15
C LYS A 21 13.66 30.31 -21.40
N LYS A 22 14.53 30.32 -20.39
CA LYS A 22 15.89 29.80 -20.50
C LYS A 22 15.94 28.28 -20.57
N VAL A 23 14.96 27.56 -19.99
CA VAL A 23 14.92 26.09 -20.04
C VAL A 23 14.90 25.57 -21.48
N ARG A 24 14.14 26.22 -22.37
CA ARG A 24 14.14 25.86 -23.82
C ARG A 24 15.54 25.91 -24.44
N LEU A 25 16.34 26.92 -24.10
CA LEU A 25 17.70 27.03 -24.58
C LEU A 25 18.60 25.92 -24.04
N LEU A 26 18.43 25.56 -22.74
CA LEU A 26 19.20 24.48 -22.14
C LEU A 26 18.91 23.11 -22.81
N LEU A 27 17.64 22.85 -23.16
CA LEU A 27 17.28 21.63 -23.90
C LEU A 27 17.88 21.64 -25.32
N ALA A 28 17.80 22.78 -26.01
CA ALA A 28 18.43 22.93 -27.33
C ALA A 28 19.95 22.72 -27.30
N GLN A 29 20.59 23.09 -26.20
CA GLN A 29 22.02 22.85 -25.93
C GLN A 29 22.35 21.43 -25.46
N LYS A 30 21.32 20.52 -25.36
CA LYS A 30 21.46 19.13 -24.92
C LYS A 30 22.00 18.98 -23.49
N ARG A 31 21.76 19.94 -22.63
CA ARG A 31 22.28 20.01 -21.26
C ARG A 31 21.39 19.28 -20.24
N VAL A 32 20.23 18.77 -20.66
CA VAL A 32 19.29 18.10 -19.80
C VAL A 32 19.03 16.70 -20.33
N SER A 33 19.08 15.70 -19.45
CA SER A 33 18.63 14.34 -19.75
C SER A 33 17.57 13.88 -18.76
N VAL A 34 16.66 13.05 -19.25
CA VAL A 34 15.61 12.38 -18.47
C VAL A 34 15.75 10.88 -18.74
N ASP A 35 15.91 10.11 -17.66
CA ASP A 35 16.06 8.64 -17.71
C ASP A 35 17.17 8.19 -18.69
N GLY A 36 18.26 8.94 -18.72
CA GLY A 36 19.44 8.69 -19.56
C GLY A 36 19.32 9.19 -21.01
N VAL A 37 18.18 9.74 -21.43
CA VAL A 37 17.94 10.24 -22.78
C VAL A 37 17.97 11.77 -22.78
N ILE A 38 18.67 12.39 -23.75
CA ILE A 38 18.68 13.86 -23.93
C ILE A 38 17.26 14.36 -24.18
N ALA A 39 16.80 15.26 -23.33
CA ALA A 39 15.47 15.83 -23.42
C ALA A 39 15.41 16.91 -24.52
N SER A 40 14.43 16.83 -25.41
CA SER A 40 14.17 17.79 -26.49
C SER A 40 12.81 18.49 -26.35
N ASP A 41 11.85 17.87 -25.66
CA ASP A 41 10.53 18.44 -25.46
C ASP A 41 10.41 19.12 -24.09
N ILE A 42 10.19 20.42 -24.08
CA ILE A 42 9.95 21.21 -22.87
C ILE A 42 8.69 20.80 -22.11
N ALA A 43 7.71 20.21 -22.81
CA ALA A 43 6.45 19.76 -22.24
C ALA A 43 6.50 18.29 -21.80
N GLN A 44 7.64 17.61 -21.98
CA GLN A 44 7.82 16.23 -21.55
C GLN A 44 7.32 16.06 -20.12
N THR A 45 6.47 15.06 -19.94
CA THR A 45 5.95 14.69 -18.61
C THR A 45 6.99 13.87 -17.88
N ILE A 46 7.34 14.31 -16.70
CA ILE A 46 8.19 13.59 -15.75
C ILE A 46 7.41 13.25 -14.49
N ASP A 47 7.87 12.28 -13.75
CA ASP A 47 7.35 11.99 -12.42
C ASP A 47 8.46 12.02 -11.36
N LYS A 48 8.12 11.75 -10.12
CA LYS A 48 9.07 11.83 -9.01
C LYS A 48 10.18 10.77 -9.07
N PHE A 49 10.03 9.74 -9.89
CA PHE A 49 11.02 8.67 -10.05
C PHE A 49 11.87 8.85 -11.30
N SER A 50 11.52 9.77 -12.20
CA SER A 50 12.36 10.10 -13.35
C SER A 50 13.74 10.55 -12.89
N VAL A 51 14.79 9.98 -13.48
CA VAL A 51 16.17 10.40 -13.24
C VAL A 51 16.48 11.60 -14.12
N ILE A 52 16.68 12.76 -13.51
CA ILE A 52 16.89 14.00 -14.24
C ILE A 52 18.30 14.52 -13.94
N LYS A 53 19.07 14.75 -15.03
CA LYS A 53 20.39 15.39 -14.96
C LYS A 53 20.36 16.73 -15.65
N PHE A 54 21.10 17.67 -15.12
CA PHE A 54 21.39 18.98 -15.69
C PHE A 54 22.90 19.23 -15.61
N ASP A 55 23.57 19.44 -16.74
CA ASP A 55 25.05 19.54 -16.85
C ASP A 55 25.75 18.33 -16.18
N ASP A 56 25.25 17.10 -16.44
CA ASP A 56 25.70 15.85 -15.85
C ASP A 56 25.47 15.70 -14.34
N GLU A 57 25.03 16.74 -13.64
CA GLU A 57 24.63 16.65 -12.24
C GLU A 57 23.22 16.08 -12.10
N ILE A 58 23.06 15.11 -11.18
CA ILE A 58 21.77 14.54 -10.86
C ILE A 58 20.96 15.51 -10.00
N ILE A 59 19.89 16.07 -10.57
CA ILE A 59 18.98 16.97 -9.84
C ILE A 59 17.72 16.27 -9.33
N GLN A 60 17.42 15.07 -9.84
CA GLN A 60 16.43 14.15 -9.31
C GLN A 60 16.82 12.70 -9.61
N ALA A 61 16.78 11.82 -8.61
CA ALA A 61 16.90 10.37 -8.76
C ALA A 61 16.27 9.68 -7.54
N ASN A 62 14.96 9.78 -7.41
CA ASN A 62 14.27 9.11 -6.31
C ASN A 62 14.00 7.64 -6.67
N ARG A 63 14.39 6.74 -5.81
CA ARG A 63 14.09 5.32 -5.95
C ARG A 63 12.64 5.05 -5.60
N ALA A 64 11.93 4.32 -6.46
CA ALA A 64 10.65 3.72 -6.12
C ALA A 64 10.87 2.58 -5.11
N LEU A 65 10.06 2.56 -4.07
CA LEU A 65 10.15 1.59 -2.98
C LEU A 65 8.83 0.83 -2.89
N TYR A 66 8.92 -0.48 -2.97
CA TYR A 66 7.81 -1.41 -2.77
C TYR A 66 8.28 -2.44 -1.75
N ILE A 67 7.61 -2.48 -0.60
CA ILE A 67 8.06 -3.26 0.55
C ILE A 67 6.91 -4.12 1.05
N MET A 68 7.21 -5.40 1.27
CA MET A 68 6.38 -6.34 2.00
C MET A 68 6.87 -6.44 3.43
N LEU A 69 5.96 -6.40 4.38
CA LEU A 69 6.21 -6.59 5.81
C LEU A 69 5.28 -7.65 6.36
N HIS A 70 5.81 -8.63 7.07
CA HIS A 70 5.05 -9.56 7.88
C HIS A 70 4.77 -8.94 9.26
N LYS A 71 3.70 -8.19 9.37
CA LYS A 71 3.35 -7.47 10.60
C LYS A 71 2.98 -8.41 11.75
N PRO A 72 3.65 -8.34 12.92
CA PRO A 72 3.19 -9.01 14.14
C PRO A 72 1.98 -8.31 14.76
N ILE A 73 1.32 -8.96 15.71
CA ILE A 73 0.41 -8.30 16.66
C ILE A 73 1.20 -7.35 17.57
N GLY A 74 0.52 -6.36 18.16
CA GLY A 74 1.14 -5.40 19.07
C GLY A 74 1.89 -4.23 18.39
N VAL A 75 1.89 -4.19 17.05
CA VAL A 75 2.49 -3.12 16.24
C VAL A 75 1.40 -2.36 15.51
N VAL A 76 1.49 -1.03 15.45
CA VAL A 76 0.50 -0.18 14.79
C VAL A 76 0.88 0.12 13.34
N CYS A 77 -0.13 0.18 12.47
CA CYS A 77 0.00 0.69 11.11
C CYS A 77 -0.04 2.23 11.11
N ALA A 78 1.04 2.84 11.57
CA ALA A 78 1.26 4.28 11.58
C ALA A 78 2.69 4.60 11.13
N THR A 79 2.93 5.81 10.67
CA THR A 79 4.29 6.31 10.36
C THR A 79 5.01 6.82 11.61
N LYS A 80 4.26 7.20 12.62
CA LYS A 80 4.74 7.59 13.95
C LYS A 80 3.64 7.30 14.98
N ASP A 81 4.03 6.81 16.15
CA ASP A 81 3.15 6.62 17.31
C ASP A 81 4.00 6.78 18.58
N ASP A 82 3.43 7.44 19.62
CA ASP A 82 4.17 7.73 20.84
C ASP A 82 4.07 6.61 21.88
N LYS A 83 3.17 5.63 21.69
CA LYS A 83 2.89 4.55 22.65
C LYS A 83 3.28 3.17 22.15
N HIS A 84 3.20 2.97 20.84
CA HIS A 84 3.38 1.65 20.24
C HIS A 84 4.45 1.68 19.18
N LYS A 85 5.17 0.57 19.03
CA LYS A 85 6.06 0.34 17.89
C LYS A 85 5.25 0.39 16.59
N THR A 86 5.78 1.07 15.59
CA THR A 86 5.10 1.23 14.28
C THR A 86 5.64 0.23 13.26
N VAL A 87 4.91 0.06 12.15
CA VAL A 87 5.39 -0.74 11.00
C VAL A 87 6.65 -0.14 10.36
N ILE A 88 6.88 1.18 10.49
CA ILE A 88 8.11 1.84 10.00
C ILE A 88 9.31 1.48 10.88
N ASP A 89 9.11 1.32 12.19
CA ASP A 89 10.18 0.94 13.13
C ASP A 89 10.66 -0.50 12.94
N LEU A 90 9.83 -1.36 12.31
CA LEU A 90 10.18 -2.74 12.00
C LEU A 90 11.05 -2.88 10.74
N LEU A 91 11.16 -1.84 9.91
CA LEU A 91 11.88 -1.95 8.64
C LEU A 91 13.38 -2.13 8.87
N GLY A 92 13.84 -3.37 8.77
CA GLY A 92 15.26 -3.76 8.83
C GLY A 92 16.06 -3.46 7.55
N LEU A 93 15.40 -2.93 6.52
CA LEU A 93 15.97 -2.65 5.22
C LEU A 93 16.93 -1.44 5.26
N LYS A 94 17.96 -1.47 4.41
CA LYS A 94 18.86 -0.32 4.21
C LYS A 94 18.11 0.82 3.50
N LEU A 95 17.50 1.68 4.29
CA LEU A 95 16.75 2.86 3.84
C LEU A 95 17.35 4.12 4.47
N THR A 96 17.51 5.17 3.68
CA THR A 96 17.84 6.50 4.19
C THR A 96 16.67 7.07 5.01
N LEU A 97 16.95 8.07 5.84
CA LEU A 97 15.91 8.79 6.59
C LEU A 97 14.87 9.44 5.66
N ALA A 98 15.30 9.94 4.51
CA ALA A 98 14.41 10.54 3.51
C ALA A 98 13.49 9.48 2.88
N GLU A 99 14.02 8.31 2.53
CA GLU A 99 13.24 7.18 2.02
C GLU A 99 12.20 6.73 3.06
N LYS A 100 12.60 6.48 4.31
CA LYS A 100 11.67 6.10 5.39
C LYS A 100 10.54 7.12 5.57
N LYS A 101 10.86 8.44 5.55
CA LYS A 101 9.87 9.51 5.65
C LYS A 101 8.94 9.59 4.43
N SER A 102 9.37 9.11 3.27
CA SER A 102 8.55 9.10 2.05
C SER A 102 7.55 7.94 1.99
N LEU A 103 7.73 6.91 2.82
CA LEU A 103 6.88 5.73 2.83
C LEU A 103 5.49 6.03 3.41
N HIS A 104 4.50 5.41 2.82
CA HIS A 104 3.14 5.32 3.35
C HIS A 104 2.65 3.86 3.30
N ILE A 105 1.62 3.57 4.07
CA ILE A 105 1.12 2.22 4.31
C ILE A 105 -0.03 1.93 3.35
N VAL A 106 0.06 0.82 2.63
CA VAL A 106 -0.94 0.36 1.67
C VAL A 106 -1.88 -0.64 2.35
N GLY A 107 -3.03 -0.14 2.80
CA GLY A 107 -4.02 -0.98 3.49
C GLY A 107 -3.61 -1.35 4.93
N ARG A 108 -4.08 -0.60 5.89
CA ARG A 108 -3.76 -0.76 7.32
C ARG A 108 -4.30 -2.09 7.88
N LEU A 109 -3.67 -2.53 8.95
CA LEU A 109 -4.15 -3.57 9.88
C LEU A 109 -4.25 -3.00 11.29
N ASP A 110 -5.17 -3.52 12.08
CA ASP A 110 -5.33 -3.17 13.48
C ASP A 110 -4.14 -3.64 14.32
N LEU A 111 -4.00 -3.12 15.54
CA LEU A 111 -2.98 -3.50 16.52
C LEU A 111 -2.90 -5.02 16.73
N ASN A 112 -4.06 -5.66 16.90
CA ASN A 112 -4.20 -7.10 17.19
C ASN A 112 -4.45 -7.93 15.92
N THR A 113 -4.07 -7.44 14.75
CA THR A 113 -4.14 -8.16 13.47
C THR A 113 -2.73 -8.32 12.92
N SER A 114 -2.39 -9.52 12.48
CA SER A 114 -1.08 -9.84 11.89
C SER A 114 -1.16 -10.03 10.37
N GLY A 115 -0.01 -10.26 9.75
CA GLY A 115 0.09 -10.64 8.34
C GLY A 115 0.60 -9.55 7.43
N LEU A 116 0.25 -9.65 6.15
CA LEU A 116 0.75 -8.80 5.09
C LEU A 116 0.42 -7.32 5.29
N VAL A 117 1.45 -6.50 5.35
CA VAL A 117 1.37 -5.05 5.17
C VAL A 117 2.31 -4.65 4.04
N LEU A 118 1.81 -3.86 3.11
CA LEU A 118 2.61 -3.28 2.03
C LEU A 118 2.92 -1.82 2.36
N LEU A 119 4.15 -1.40 2.02
CA LEU A 119 4.57 -0.01 2.16
C LEU A 119 5.22 0.44 0.85
N THR A 120 5.01 1.71 0.52
CA THR A 120 5.58 2.29 -0.70
C THR A 120 5.74 3.79 -0.57
N ASN A 121 6.56 4.38 -1.41
CA ASN A 121 6.53 5.80 -1.68
C ASN A 121 5.77 6.14 -2.98
N ASP A 122 5.20 5.15 -3.70
CA ASP A 122 4.39 5.37 -4.90
C ASP A 122 2.90 5.45 -4.56
N SER A 123 2.36 6.67 -4.59
CA SER A 123 0.94 6.92 -4.29
C SER A 123 -0.01 6.33 -5.34
N ARG A 124 0.41 6.20 -6.61
CA ARG A 124 -0.42 5.61 -7.66
C ARG A 124 -0.63 4.13 -7.43
N TRP A 125 0.48 3.41 -7.18
CA TRP A 125 0.40 1.99 -6.85
C TRP A 125 -0.41 1.76 -5.56
N SER A 126 -0.20 2.57 -4.53
CA SER A 126 -1.00 2.51 -3.31
C SER A 126 -2.49 2.71 -3.56
N GLU A 127 -2.86 3.69 -4.38
CA GLU A 127 -4.25 3.99 -4.72
C GLU A 127 -4.90 2.86 -5.50
N GLN A 128 -4.20 2.23 -6.44
CA GLN A 128 -4.69 1.06 -7.17
C GLN A 128 -5.09 -0.08 -6.24
N LEU A 129 -4.30 -0.32 -5.17
CA LEU A 129 -4.54 -1.40 -4.21
C LEU A 129 -5.56 -1.06 -3.11
N THR A 130 -5.74 0.22 -2.80
CA THR A 130 -6.57 0.64 -1.65
C THR A 130 -7.88 1.32 -2.03
N SER A 131 -8.00 1.82 -3.26
CA SER A 131 -9.22 2.48 -3.72
C SER A 131 -10.43 1.54 -3.64
N PRO A 132 -11.55 1.98 -3.05
CA PRO A 132 -12.79 1.22 -3.05
C PRO A 132 -13.34 0.92 -4.45
N ILE A 133 -12.95 1.73 -5.46
CA ILE A 133 -13.35 1.55 -6.86
C ILE A 133 -12.63 0.35 -7.48
N SER A 134 -11.37 0.15 -7.16
CA SER A 134 -10.54 -0.93 -7.70
C SER A 134 -10.97 -2.33 -7.23
N LYS A 135 -11.75 -2.41 -6.14
CA LYS A 135 -12.28 -3.66 -5.57
C LYS A 135 -11.23 -4.75 -5.37
N VAL A 136 -9.99 -4.35 -5.06
CA VAL A 136 -8.90 -5.30 -4.84
C VAL A 136 -9.22 -6.22 -3.67
N ALA A 137 -9.21 -7.52 -3.93
CA ALA A 137 -9.51 -8.53 -2.92
C ALA A 137 -8.41 -8.57 -1.85
N LYS A 138 -8.83 -8.79 -0.61
CA LYS A 138 -7.94 -9.01 0.54
C LYS A 138 -8.37 -10.32 1.20
N ARG A 139 -7.42 -11.23 1.40
CA ARG A 139 -7.66 -12.55 1.97
C ARG A 139 -7.12 -12.61 3.39
N TYR A 140 -7.93 -13.17 4.27
CA TYR A 140 -7.61 -13.29 5.70
C TYR A 140 -7.87 -14.71 6.20
N LEU A 141 -6.97 -15.21 7.04
CA LEU A 141 -7.26 -16.34 7.93
C LEU A 141 -7.84 -15.80 9.23
N VAL A 142 -8.93 -16.39 9.67
CA VAL A 142 -9.68 -15.98 10.85
C VAL A 142 -9.83 -17.17 11.79
N THR A 143 -9.47 -16.99 13.06
CA THR A 143 -9.75 -17.98 14.10
C THR A 143 -10.81 -17.42 15.06
N LEU A 144 -11.79 -18.22 15.39
CA LEU A 144 -12.96 -17.85 16.16
C LEU A 144 -13.00 -18.55 17.52
N LYS A 145 -13.70 -17.94 18.47
CA LYS A 145 -13.87 -18.49 19.81
C LYS A 145 -14.87 -19.66 19.87
N LYS A 146 -15.89 -19.64 19.01
CA LYS A 146 -16.95 -20.66 18.95
C LYS A 146 -16.87 -21.36 17.58
N PRO A 147 -17.42 -22.59 17.47
CA PRO A 147 -17.53 -23.30 16.21
C PRO A 147 -18.22 -22.47 15.12
N LEU A 148 -17.75 -22.64 13.89
CA LEU A 148 -18.37 -22.04 12.69
C LEU A 148 -19.63 -22.84 12.32
N HIS A 149 -20.66 -22.14 11.87
CA HIS A 149 -21.88 -22.73 11.32
C HIS A 149 -21.98 -22.42 9.82
N PRO A 150 -22.49 -23.36 8.98
CA PRO A 150 -22.64 -23.12 7.54
C PRO A 150 -23.46 -21.88 7.17
N ASP A 151 -24.40 -21.46 8.01
CA ASP A 151 -25.22 -20.25 7.79
C ASP A 151 -24.41 -18.98 7.70
N TYR A 152 -23.20 -18.94 8.26
CA TYR A 152 -22.30 -17.79 8.16
C TYR A 152 -21.95 -17.47 6.70
N ILE A 153 -21.78 -18.49 5.86
CA ILE A 153 -21.45 -18.36 4.44
C ILE A 153 -22.51 -17.50 3.74
N ASN A 154 -23.78 -17.85 3.90
CA ASN A 154 -24.89 -17.13 3.28
C ASN A 154 -25.03 -15.70 3.82
N ALA A 155 -24.83 -15.50 5.12
CA ALA A 155 -24.92 -14.18 5.73
C ALA A 155 -23.79 -13.25 5.27
N PHE A 156 -22.56 -13.75 5.15
CA PHE A 156 -21.43 -12.99 4.63
C PHE A 156 -21.60 -12.64 3.15
N ALA A 157 -22.10 -13.58 2.33
CA ALA A 157 -22.36 -13.39 0.92
C ALA A 157 -23.44 -12.33 0.62
N LYS A 158 -24.42 -12.15 1.50
CA LYS A 158 -25.46 -11.10 1.39
C LYS A 158 -24.97 -9.72 1.80
N GLY A 159 -23.85 -9.64 2.53
CA GLY A 159 -23.44 -8.44 3.24
C GLY A 159 -24.24 -8.22 4.52
N MET A 160 -23.77 -7.30 5.36
CA MET A 160 -24.36 -7.00 6.67
C MET A 160 -24.56 -5.51 6.87
N TYR A 161 -25.71 -5.12 7.38
CA TYR A 161 -26.00 -3.74 7.73
C TYR A 161 -25.24 -3.30 8.98
N PHE A 162 -24.50 -2.22 8.89
CA PHE A 162 -23.78 -1.58 9.98
C PHE A 162 -24.49 -0.28 10.35
N ALA A 163 -25.28 -0.33 11.44
CA ALA A 163 -26.18 0.74 11.83
C ALA A 163 -25.49 2.07 12.15
N TYR A 164 -24.27 2.04 12.70
CA TYR A 164 -23.55 3.27 13.05
C TYR A 164 -23.16 4.09 11.81
N GLU A 165 -22.76 3.45 10.71
CA GLU A 165 -22.38 4.09 9.46
C GLU A 165 -23.54 4.19 8.46
N ASP A 166 -24.69 3.62 8.80
CA ASP A 166 -25.88 3.51 7.91
C ASP A 166 -25.53 2.90 6.54
N ILE A 167 -24.85 1.76 6.56
CA ILE A 167 -24.39 1.09 5.34
C ILE A 167 -24.61 -0.42 5.41
N THR A 168 -24.77 -1.04 4.25
CA THR A 168 -24.60 -2.48 4.08
C THR A 168 -23.21 -2.77 3.51
N THR A 169 -22.46 -3.71 4.11
CA THR A 169 -21.17 -4.15 3.61
C THR A 169 -21.33 -4.80 2.23
N ARG A 170 -20.27 -4.75 1.43
CA ARG A 170 -20.22 -5.55 0.20
C ARG A 170 -20.29 -7.04 0.53
N PRO A 171 -20.73 -7.88 -0.42
CA PRO A 171 -20.60 -9.34 -0.31
C PRO A 171 -19.17 -9.75 0.06
N VAL A 172 -19.07 -10.71 0.97
CA VAL A 172 -17.81 -11.28 1.46
C VAL A 172 -17.84 -12.78 1.23
N THR A 173 -16.80 -13.34 0.65
CA THR A 173 -16.63 -14.78 0.55
C THR A 173 -16.12 -15.31 1.88
N LEU A 174 -16.71 -16.40 2.38
CA LEU A 174 -16.27 -17.07 3.59
C LEU A 174 -16.20 -18.58 3.30
N ASP A 175 -15.02 -19.15 3.45
CA ASP A 175 -14.73 -20.57 3.30
C ASP A 175 -14.34 -21.16 4.64
N ILE A 176 -15.12 -22.14 5.13
CA ILE A 176 -14.87 -22.80 6.42
C ILE A 176 -13.75 -23.83 6.21
N LEU A 177 -12.61 -23.61 6.85
CA LEU A 177 -11.42 -24.47 6.75
C LEU A 177 -11.42 -25.55 7.84
N SER A 178 -11.96 -25.24 9.03
CA SER A 178 -12.10 -26.15 10.15
C SER A 178 -13.19 -25.63 11.10
N GLU A 179 -13.44 -26.35 12.17
CA GLU A 179 -14.46 -26.00 13.17
C GLU A 179 -14.34 -24.55 13.69
N TYR A 180 -13.11 -24.04 13.84
CA TYR A 180 -12.84 -22.72 14.42
C TYR A 180 -12.13 -21.77 13.44
N CYS A 181 -11.80 -22.23 12.23
CA CYS A 181 -11.01 -21.44 11.28
C CYS A 181 -11.74 -21.26 9.95
N ALA A 182 -11.67 -20.04 9.42
CA ALA A 182 -12.19 -19.71 8.09
C ALA A 182 -11.21 -18.86 7.30
N GLU A 183 -11.28 -18.94 5.97
CA GLU A 183 -10.75 -17.93 5.07
C GLU A 183 -11.87 -16.93 4.77
N VAL A 184 -11.51 -15.63 4.79
CA VAL A 184 -12.43 -14.53 4.49
C VAL A 184 -11.81 -13.68 3.38
N ILE A 185 -12.58 -13.47 2.29
CA ILE A 185 -12.16 -12.65 1.16
C ILE A 185 -13.11 -11.48 1.01
N LEU A 186 -12.57 -10.26 1.05
CA LEU A 186 -13.36 -9.02 0.91
C LEU A 186 -12.67 -8.00 0.00
N THR A 187 -13.47 -7.14 -0.66
CA THR A 187 -13.00 -6.12 -1.62
C THR A 187 -13.10 -4.69 -1.08
N GLU A 188 -13.35 -4.56 0.21
CA GLU A 188 -13.37 -3.28 0.93
C GLU A 188 -12.55 -3.41 2.23
N GLY A 189 -12.51 -2.37 3.06
CA GLY A 189 -11.77 -2.41 4.32
C GLY A 189 -12.34 -1.39 5.30
N ARG A 190 -13.51 -1.70 5.88
CA ARG A 190 -14.13 -0.85 6.89
C ARG A 190 -13.53 -1.11 8.25
N TYR A 191 -13.70 -0.15 9.14
CA TYR A 191 -13.21 -0.26 10.51
C TYR A 191 -13.69 -1.53 11.19
N HIS A 192 -12.75 -2.39 11.58
CA HIS A 192 -12.99 -3.69 12.22
C HIS A 192 -14.03 -4.60 11.52
N GLN A 193 -14.15 -4.51 10.18
CA GLN A 193 -15.24 -5.13 9.43
C GLN A 193 -15.42 -6.61 9.73
N ILE A 194 -14.37 -7.42 9.60
CA ILE A 194 -14.44 -8.88 9.84
C ILE A 194 -14.86 -9.17 11.27
N LYS A 195 -14.25 -8.49 12.26
CA LYS A 195 -14.59 -8.67 13.68
C LYS A 195 -16.05 -8.33 13.97
N ARG A 196 -16.57 -7.26 13.35
CA ARG A 196 -17.98 -6.84 13.50
C ARG A 196 -18.94 -7.80 12.81
N MET A 197 -18.58 -8.37 11.65
CA MET A 197 -19.40 -9.33 10.95
C MET A 197 -19.57 -10.61 11.78
N PHE A 198 -18.50 -11.19 12.33
CA PHE A 198 -18.58 -12.33 13.24
C PHE A 198 -19.25 -11.98 14.58
N GLY A 199 -19.10 -10.75 15.04
CA GLY A 199 -19.78 -10.25 16.24
C GLY A 199 -21.31 -10.30 16.15
N ARG A 200 -21.89 -10.26 14.93
CA ARG A 200 -23.34 -10.44 14.71
C ARG A 200 -23.84 -11.83 15.10
N PHE A 201 -22.95 -12.80 15.15
CA PHE A 201 -23.24 -14.18 15.58
C PHE A 201 -22.78 -14.46 17.02
N ASP A 202 -22.45 -13.40 17.77
CA ASP A 202 -21.84 -13.56 19.09
C ASP A 202 -20.64 -14.52 19.07
N ASN A 203 -19.85 -14.49 17.99
CA ASN A 203 -18.66 -15.33 17.81
C ASN A 203 -17.41 -14.47 17.66
N PRO A 204 -16.69 -14.17 18.76
CA PRO A 204 -15.53 -13.29 18.73
C PRO A 204 -14.37 -13.84 17.90
N VAL A 205 -13.76 -12.99 17.09
CA VAL A 205 -12.50 -13.27 16.41
C VAL A 205 -11.35 -13.21 17.41
N ILE A 206 -10.64 -14.33 17.61
CA ILE A 206 -9.48 -14.44 18.50
C ILE A 206 -8.14 -14.26 17.79
N ALA A 207 -8.08 -14.61 16.49
CA ALA A 207 -6.92 -14.30 15.64
C ALA A 207 -7.38 -13.86 14.25
N LEU A 208 -6.69 -12.88 13.69
CA LEU A 208 -6.92 -12.38 12.34
C LEU A 208 -5.57 -12.14 11.66
N HIS A 209 -5.40 -12.80 10.51
CA HIS A 209 -4.13 -12.76 9.78
C HIS A 209 -4.39 -12.50 8.29
N ARG A 210 -3.85 -11.40 7.75
CA ARG A 210 -3.98 -11.10 6.32
C ARG A 210 -2.91 -11.81 5.51
N ILE A 211 -3.32 -12.65 4.58
CA ILE A 211 -2.42 -13.42 3.71
C ILE A 211 -2.18 -12.77 2.36
N SER A 212 -3.14 -11.98 1.82
CA SER A 212 -2.91 -11.29 0.54
C SER A 212 -3.65 -9.96 0.40
N ILE A 213 -3.15 -9.14 -0.53
CA ILE A 213 -3.79 -7.95 -1.09
C ILE A 213 -3.65 -8.05 -2.61
N GLY A 214 -4.75 -8.30 -3.33
CA GLY A 214 -4.71 -8.58 -4.77
C GLY A 214 -3.82 -9.79 -5.06
N SER A 215 -2.91 -9.62 -6.01
CA SER A 215 -1.90 -10.63 -6.39
C SER A 215 -0.73 -10.74 -5.41
N TYR A 216 -0.57 -9.78 -4.49
CA TYR A 216 0.52 -9.81 -3.49
C TYR A 216 0.18 -10.76 -2.37
N LEU A 217 0.82 -11.93 -2.36
CA LEU A 217 0.73 -12.94 -1.30
C LEU A 217 1.88 -12.73 -0.32
N LEU A 218 1.59 -12.83 0.98
CA LEU A 218 2.64 -12.84 2.01
C LEU A 218 3.58 -14.02 1.75
N HIS A 219 4.87 -13.75 1.59
CA HIS A 219 5.84 -14.80 1.30
C HIS A 219 5.99 -15.73 2.51
N GLU A 220 5.87 -17.02 2.31
CA GLU A 220 5.88 -18.04 3.37
C GLU A 220 7.18 -18.02 4.18
N ASN A 221 8.28 -17.70 3.53
CA ASN A 221 9.61 -17.65 4.14
C ASN A 221 9.94 -16.30 4.80
N LEU A 222 9.05 -15.30 4.73
CA LEU A 222 9.27 -14.01 5.38
C LEU A 222 8.90 -14.12 6.87
N PRO A 223 9.88 -14.07 7.79
CA PRO A 223 9.61 -14.21 9.22
C PRO A 223 8.71 -13.09 9.76
N VAL A 224 7.99 -13.39 10.82
CA VAL A 224 7.15 -12.40 11.52
C VAL A 224 8.02 -11.25 12.05
N GLY A 225 7.65 -10.02 11.72
CA GLY A 225 8.38 -8.81 12.07
C GLY A 225 9.42 -8.38 11.03
N GLU A 226 9.69 -9.20 10.02
CA GLU A 226 10.67 -8.90 8.98
C GLU A 226 10.02 -8.27 7.75
N SER A 227 10.85 -7.62 6.94
CA SER A 227 10.43 -6.93 5.72
C SER A 227 11.43 -7.14 4.58
N GLU A 228 10.93 -7.13 3.36
CA GLU A 228 11.74 -7.26 2.14
C GLU A 228 11.25 -6.33 1.03
N PHE A 229 12.12 -6.06 0.06
CA PHE A 229 11.71 -5.39 -1.17
C PHE A 229 10.99 -6.37 -2.09
N ILE A 230 9.92 -5.90 -2.74
CA ILE A 230 9.19 -6.66 -3.76
C ILE A 230 9.26 -5.97 -5.12
N ASN A 231 9.17 -6.75 -6.19
CA ASN A 231 9.00 -6.23 -7.54
C ASN A 231 7.52 -6.07 -7.86
N ILE A 232 7.16 -5.00 -8.58
CA ILE A 232 5.78 -4.73 -9.00
C ILE A 232 5.49 -5.22 -10.42
N ASP A 233 6.50 -5.70 -11.15
CA ASP A 233 6.37 -6.20 -12.52
C ASP A 233 5.60 -7.54 -12.59
N ASP A 234 5.37 -8.19 -11.45
CA ASP A 234 4.49 -9.34 -11.33
C ASP A 234 3.03 -8.84 -11.30
N LYS A 235 2.53 -8.61 -12.49
CA LYS A 235 1.16 -8.30 -12.94
C LYS A 235 0.05 -8.35 -11.90
N ILE A 236 -0.56 -7.17 -11.69
CA ILE A 236 -1.97 -7.10 -11.32
C ILE A 236 -2.76 -7.46 -12.60
N GLU A 237 -3.10 -8.73 -12.79
CA GLU A 237 -4.15 -9.17 -13.71
C GLU A 237 -5.52 -8.99 -13.08
#